data_14e07607ae5b3c64dd243fe806a7a305
#
_entry.id   14e07607ae5b3c64dd243fe806a7a305
#
_cell.length_a   1.000
_cell.length_b   1.000
_cell.length_c   1.000
_cell.angle_alpha   90.00
_cell.angle_beta   90.00
_cell.angle_gamma   90.00
#
_symmetry.space_group_name_H-M   'P 1'
#
loop_
_entity.id
_entity.type
_entity.pdbx_description
1 polymer ?
#
loop_
_entity_poly.entity_id
_entity_poly.type
_entity_poly.pdbx_seq_one_letter_code
_entity_poly.pdbx_strand_id
1 'polypeptide(L)'
;YGIENSQKPNPKSQIKSQTRQLGFGIWGLGFVPRPFLLSLRNTFRRRSRLAFTMTTLILATALFVAVFSVRASLNLTLETLLNYYQYDVQANLKQAYPIQRLEAAALAVPGTVTMEAWVNRGTFRLRPDGTQSKSIGILAVPATTVMFQPKMLQGRWLTPEDEDAVVVNTEVIKDNPDMKV
;
A
#
# COMPACT_ATOMS: atom_id res chain seq x y z
N TYR A 1 48.14 -74.48 43.41
CA TYR A 1 48.54 -73.67 42.24
C TYR A 1 47.30 -73.14 41.58
N GLY A 2 46.94 -71.86 41.88
CA GLY A 2 45.86 -71.11 41.20
C GLY A 2 46.47 -70.04 40.37
N ILE A 3 46.09 -69.97 39.10
CA ILE A 3 46.44 -68.89 38.23
C ILE A 3 45.19 -68.05 38.02
N GLU A 4 45.17 -66.87 38.63
CA GLU A 4 44.16 -65.85 38.53
C GLU A 4 44.31 -65.11 37.19
N ASN A 5 43.38 -65.32 36.31
CA ASN A 5 43.37 -64.67 34.95
C ASN A 5 42.63 -63.38 35.04
N SER A 6 43.36 -62.31 35.30
CA SER A 6 42.85 -60.92 35.28
C SER A 6 42.52 -60.46 33.84
N GLN A 7 41.27 -60.51 33.50
CA GLN A 7 40.76 -60.03 32.22
C GLN A 7 40.61 -58.52 32.25
N LYS A 8 41.51 -57.80 31.56
CA LYS A 8 41.39 -56.31 31.33
C LYS A 8 40.13 -55.95 30.53
N PRO A 9 39.38 -55.00 30.98
CA PRO A 9 38.19 -54.52 30.21
C PRO A 9 38.60 -53.89 28.88
N ASN A 10 37.91 -54.29 27.83
CA ASN A 10 38.09 -53.80 26.46
C ASN A 10 37.59 -52.35 26.31
N PRO A 11 38.44 -51.36 25.91
CA PRO A 11 38.04 -49.95 25.83
C PRO A 11 37.03 -49.61 24.70
N LYS A 12 36.68 -50.58 23.85
CA LYS A 12 35.73 -50.39 22.75
C LYS A 12 34.24 -50.43 23.17
N SER A 13 33.93 -50.87 24.40
CA SER A 13 32.55 -50.92 24.89
C SER A 13 32.08 -49.61 25.54
N GLN A 14 33.00 -48.70 25.90
CA GLN A 14 32.64 -47.43 26.54
C GLN A 14 32.33 -46.31 25.57
N ILE A 15 32.66 -46.43 24.27
CA ILE A 15 32.37 -45.39 23.28
C ILE A 15 30.92 -45.48 22.73
N LYS A 16 30.23 -46.59 22.98
CA LYS A 16 28.86 -46.81 22.49
C LYS A 16 27.75 -46.22 23.36
N SER A 17 28.05 -45.73 24.55
CA SER A 17 27.03 -45.20 25.47
C SER A 17 26.92 -43.67 25.50
N GLN A 18 27.86 -42.94 24.88
CA GLN A 18 27.83 -41.46 24.90
C GLN A 18 27.27 -40.81 23.65
N THR A 19 26.97 -41.56 22.60
CA THR A 19 26.38 -40.97 21.34
C THR A 19 24.84 -41.04 21.34
N ARG A 20 24.20 -41.24 22.47
CA ARG A 20 22.75 -41.44 22.58
C ARG A 20 22.00 -40.24 23.18
N GLN A 21 22.62 -39.08 23.34
CA GLN A 21 21.98 -37.91 23.94
C GLN A 21 22.08 -36.64 23.10
N LEU A 22 22.14 -36.74 21.76
CA LEU A 22 21.78 -35.61 20.88
C LEU A 22 20.55 -36.01 20.06
N GLY A 23 19.54 -36.50 20.75
CA GLY A 23 18.18 -36.59 20.25
C GLY A 23 17.59 -35.19 20.25
N PHE A 24 17.72 -34.49 19.16
CA PHE A 24 16.83 -33.36 18.86
C PHE A 24 15.41 -33.86 19.04
N GLY A 25 14.78 -33.42 20.11
CA GLY A 25 13.42 -33.79 20.48
C GLY A 25 12.42 -33.31 19.43
N ILE A 26 12.10 -34.14 18.47
CA ILE A 26 10.89 -34.03 17.66
C ILE A 26 9.72 -34.53 18.55
N TRP A 27 9.47 -33.79 19.62
CA TRP A 27 8.29 -33.95 20.46
C TRP A 27 7.13 -33.24 19.78
N GLY A 28 6.39 -33.92 18.94
CA GLY A 28 5.21 -33.40 18.27
C GLY A 28 4.66 -34.26 17.13
N LEU A 29 5.42 -35.23 16.62
CA LEU A 29 5.01 -36.08 15.50
C LEU A 29 4.44 -37.46 15.93
N GLY A 30 4.09 -37.64 17.19
CA GLY A 30 3.53 -38.89 17.69
C GLY A 30 2.16 -39.28 17.13
N PHE A 31 1.49 -38.36 16.36
CA PHE A 31 0.16 -38.61 15.81
C PHE A 31 0.14 -38.73 14.27
N VAL A 32 1.31 -38.76 13.62
CA VAL A 32 1.36 -38.93 12.17
C VAL A 32 1.33 -40.44 11.84
N PRO A 33 0.27 -40.92 11.18
CA PRO A 33 0.15 -42.33 10.84
C PRO A 33 1.32 -42.77 9.95
N ARG A 34 1.86 -43.95 10.19
CA ARG A 34 3.00 -44.51 9.44
C ARG A 34 2.86 -44.44 7.90
N PRO A 35 1.66 -44.59 7.30
CA PRO A 35 1.46 -44.36 5.86
C PRO A 35 1.82 -42.94 5.39
N PHE A 36 1.58 -41.93 6.22
CA PHE A 36 1.87 -40.54 5.88
C PHE A 36 3.40 -40.27 5.82
N LEU A 37 4.17 -40.83 6.74
CA LEU A 37 5.64 -40.71 6.73
C LEU A 37 6.24 -41.40 5.49
N LEU A 38 5.69 -42.53 5.05
CA LEU A 38 6.11 -43.22 3.83
C LEU A 38 5.78 -42.42 2.59
N SER A 39 4.60 -41.83 2.54
CA SER A 39 4.17 -40.92 1.44
C SER A 39 5.07 -39.70 1.36
N LEU A 40 5.36 -39.04 2.49
CA LEU A 40 6.23 -37.90 2.58
C LEU A 40 7.66 -38.23 2.09
N ARG A 41 8.21 -39.33 2.55
CA ARG A 41 9.55 -39.82 2.13
C ARG A 41 9.59 -40.10 0.62
N ASN A 42 8.53 -40.66 0.03
CA ASN A 42 8.45 -40.93 -1.38
C ASN A 42 8.31 -39.64 -2.22
N THR A 43 7.60 -38.64 -1.71
CA THR A 43 7.47 -37.30 -2.32
C THR A 43 8.83 -36.62 -2.43
N PHE A 44 9.64 -36.65 -1.38
CA PHE A 44 10.98 -36.05 -1.37
C PHE A 44 12.04 -36.82 -2.18
N ARG A 45 11.74 -38.02 -2.63
CA ARG A 45 12.64 -38.81 -3.47
C ARG A 45 12.80 -38.22 -4.88
N ARG A 46 11.77 -37.53 -5.42
CA ARG A 46 11.81 -36.84 -6.71
C ARG A 46 11.83 -35.34 -6.52
N ARG A 47 12.98 -34.83 -6.05
CA ARG A 47 13.17 -33.41 -5.68
C ARG A 47 12.82 -32.42 -6.79
N SER A 48 13.16 -32.73 -8.07
CA SER A 48 12.83 -31.86 -9.19
C SER A 48 11.33 -31.68 -9.39
N ARG A 49 10.58 -32.78 -9.35
CA ARG A 49 9.12 -32.73 -9.51
C ARG A 49 8.45 -31.98 -8.36
N LEU A 50 8.95 -32.19 -7.12
CA LEU A 50 8.48 -31.45 -5.95
C LEU A 50 8.78 -29.95 -6.10
N ALA A 51 9.98 -29.58 -6.54
CA ALA A 51 10.37 -28.20 -6.78
C ALA A 51 9.44 -27.52 -7.78
N PHE A 52 9.15 -28.16 -8.91
CA PHE A 52 8.22 -27.60 -9.90
C PHE A 52 6.80 -27.39 -9.34
N THR A 53 6.26 -28.37 -8.61
CA THR A 53 4.92 -28.23 -8.01
C THR A 53 4.91 -27.14 -6.93
N MET A 54 5.95 -27.00 -6.12
CA MET A 54 6.07 -25.93 -5.13
C MET A 54 6.18 -24.55 -5.82
N THR A 55 7.00 -24.45 -6.86
CA THR A 55 7.14 -23.21 -7.61
C THR A 55 5.81 -22.77 -8.24
N THR A 56 5.09 -23.67 -8.88
CA THR A 56 3.78 -23.34 -9.46
C THR A 56 2.77 -22.92 -8.40
N LEU A 57 2.74 -23.60 -7.25
CA LEU A 57 1.86 -23.25 -6.14
C LEU A 57 2.20 -21.88 -5.55
N ILE A 58 3.49 -21.61 -5.35
CA ILE A 58 3.96 -20.31 -4.85
C ILE A 58 3.59 -19.19 -5.84
N LEU A 59 3.83 -19.38 -7.13
CA LEU A 59 3.46 -18.41 -8.16
C LEU A 59 1.96 -18.15 -8.20
N ALA A 60 1.16 -19.22 -8.16
CA ALA A 60 -0.30 -19.09 -8.14
C ALA A 60 -0.79 -18.31 -6.91
N THR A 61 -0.25 -18.62 -5.74
CA THR A 61 -0.58 -17.92 -4.48
C THR A 61 -0.12 -16.47 -4.54
N ALA A 62 1.08 -16.21 -5.05
CA ALA A 62 1.61 -14.85 -5.19
C ALA A 62 0.75 -14.00 -6.11
N LEU A 63 0.32 -14.54 -7.26
CA LEU A 63 -0.60 -13.86 -8.17
C LEU A 63 -1.96 -13.58 -7.52
N PHE A 64 -2.50 -14.55 -6.79
CA PHE A 64 -3.76 -14.38 -6.07
C PHE A 64 -3.65 -13.22 -5.06
N VAL A 65 -2.63 -13.24 -4.21
CA VAL A 65 -2.39 -12.18 -3.22
C VAL A 65 -2.18 -10.83 -3.90
N ALA A 66 -1.41 -10.78 -5.01
CA ALA A 66 -1.17 -9.54 -5.75
C ALA A 66 -2.48 -8.93 -6.28
N VAL A 67 -3.38 -9.72 -6.88
CA VAL A 67 -4.67 -9.25 -7.39
C VAL A 67 -5.54 -8.67 -6.27
N PHE A 68 -5.64 -9.36 -5.13
CA PHE A 68 -6.42 -8.85 -3.99
C PHE A 68 -5.80 -7.61 -3.37
N SER A 69 -4.46 -7.54 -3.31
CA SER A 69 -3.75 -6.36 -2.81
C SER A 69 -4.00 -5.13 -3.70
N VAL A 70 -3.92 -5.29 -5.02
CA VAL A 70 -4.24 -4.22 -5.97
C VAL A 70 -5.68 -3.78 -5.83
N ARG A 71 -6.63 -4.71 -5.74
CA ARG A 71 -8.05 -4.40 -5.54
C ARG A 71 -8.28 -3.59 -4.25
N ALA A 72 -7.69 -4.03 -3.14
CA ALA A 72 -7.81 -3.33 -1.86
C ALA A 72 -7.22 -1.92 -1.92
N SER A 73 -6.04 -1.77 -2.55
CA SER A 73 -5.40 -0.48 -2.77
C SER A 73 -6.23 0.47 -3.63
N LEU A 74 -6.82 -0.05 -4.72
CA LEU A 74 -7.71 0.74 -5.59
C LEU A 74 -8.96 1.21 -4.85
N ASN A 75 -9.61 0.34 -4.10
CA ASN A 75 -10.78 0.72 -3.31
C ASN A 75 -10.46 1.83 -2.31
N LEU A 76 -9.35 1.68 -1.57
CA LEU A 76 -8.90 2.71 -0.63
C LEU A 76 -8.59 4.05 -1.32
N THR A 77 -7.98 3.99 -2.50
CA THR A 77 -7.68 5.19 -3.30
C THR A 77 -8.96 5.87 -3.78
N LEU A 78 -9.93 5.09 -4.27
CA LEU A 78 -11.24 5.60 -4.70
C LEU A 78 -12.01 6.23 -3.54
N GLU A 79 -12.09 5.55 -2.39
CA GLU A 79 -12.73 6.10 -1.19
C GLU A 79 -12.06 7.42 -0.76
N THR A 80 -10.74 7.48 -0.79
CA THR A 80 -10.00 8.70 -0.47
C THR A 80 -10.34 9.83 -1.44
N LEU A 81 -10.37 9.55 -2.75
CA LEU A 81 -10.73 10.55 -3.76
C LEU A 81 -12.18 11.02 -3.63
N LEU A 82 -13.12 10.12 -3.39
CA LEU A 82 -14.53 10.46 -3.18
C LEU A 82 -14.73 11.29 -1.92
N ASN A 83 -13.92 11.09 -0.89
CA ASN A 83 -13.95 11.91 0.31
C ASN A 83 -13.38 13.32 0.11
N TYR A 84 -12.50 13.50 -0.89
CA TYR A 84 -12.03 14.86 -1.26
C TYR A 84 -13.06 15.65 -2.04
N TYR A 85 -13.82 14.99 -2.91
CA TYR A 85 -14.77 15.62 -3.82
C TYR A 85 -16.20 15.27 -3.40
N GLN A 86 -16.85 16.21 -2.75
CA GLN A 86 -18.20 16.07 -2.19
C GLN A 86 -19.26 16.64 -3.14
N TYR A 87 -19.19 16.25 -4.43
CA TYR A 87 -20.19 16.64 -5.44
C TYR A 87 -20.60 15.46 -6.30
N ASP A 88 -21.84 15.43 -6.74
CA ASP A 88 -22.39 14.35 -7.56
C ASP A 88 -22.16 14.55 -9.05
N VAL A 89 -22.14 15.83 -9.50
CA VAL A 89 -22.04 16.18 -10.91
C VAL A 89 -21.04 17.30 -11.12
N GLN A 90 -20.17 17.12 -12.12
CA GLN A 90 -19.26 18.16 -12.59
C GLN A 90 -19.53 18.48 -14.06
N ALA A 91 -19.73 19.76 -14.38
CA ALA A 91 -19.87 20.25 -15.75
C ALA A 91 -18.67 21.10 -16.15
N ASN A 92 -17.99 20.73 -17.22
CA ASN A 92 -16.90 21.53 -17.80
C ASN A 92 -17.42 22.41 -18.94
N LEU A 93 -17.25 23.69 -18.79
CA LEU A 93 -17.74 24.67 -19.74
C LEU A 93 -16.66 25.01 -20.79
N LYS A 94 -17.05 25.13 -22.04
CA LYS A 94 -16.12 25.48 -23.15
C LYS A 94 -15.65 26.94 -23.11
N GLN A 95 -16.44 27.81 -22.49
CA GLN A 95 -16.13 29.22 -22.36
C GLN A 95 -16.58 29.75 -21.00
N ALA A 96 -16.04 30.88 -20.59
CA ALA A 96 -16.43 31.55 -19.36
C ALA A 96 -17.82 32.14 -19.44
N TYR A 97 -18.61 31.97 -18.40
CA TYR A 97 -19.91 32.56 -18.19
C TYR A 97 -19.97 33.29 -16.85
N PRO A 98 -20.81 34.30 -16.69
CA PRO A 98 -21.06 34.91 -15.39
C PRO A 98 -21.58 33.88 -14.39
N ILE A 99 -21.05 33.89 -13.16
CA ILE A 99 -21.37 32.90 -12.12
C ILE A 99 -22.87 32.91 -11.82
N GLN A 100 -23.50 34.08 -11.73
CA GLN A 100 -24.92 34.24 -11.43
C GLN A 100 -25.81 33.52 -12.46
N ARG A 101 -25.40 33.56 -13.74
CA ARG A 101 -26.13 32.87 -14.82
C ARG A 101 -26.01 31.34 -14.70
N LEU A 102 -24.83 30.87 -14.33
CA LEU A 102 -24.59 29.44 -14.12
C LEU A 102 -25.39 28.93 -12.92
N GLU A 103 -25.35 29.67 -11.84
CA GLU A 103 -26.07 29.34 -10.59
C GLU A 103 -27.59 29.31 -10.86
N ALA A 104 -28.13 30.32 -11.50
CA ALA A 104 -29.56 30.34 -11.85
C ALA A 104 -29.95 29.16 -12.75
N ALA A 105 -29.12 28.82 -13.74
CA ALA A 105 -29.37 27.71 -14.64
C ALA A 105 -29.28 26.35 -13.92
N ALA A 106 -28.31 26.18 -13.03
CA ALA A 106 -28.13 24.93 -12.26
C ALA A 106 -29.25 24.71 -11.25
N LEU A 107 -29.60 25.75 -10.49
CA LEU A 107 -30.67 25.68 -9.47
C LEU A 107 -32.07 25.55 -10.10
N ALA A 108 -32.24 25.87 -11.38
CA ALA A 108 -33.47 25.62 -12.10
C ALA A 108 -33.72 24.15 -12.42
N VAL A 109 -32.69 23.29 -12.30
CA VAL A 109 -32.80 21.86 -12.54
C VAL A 109 -33.38 21.20 -11.28
N PRO A 110 -34.48 20.44 -11.37
CA PRO A 110 -35.04 19.74 -10.22
C PRO A 110 -34.05 18.75 -9.60
N GLY A 111 -33.90 18.80 -8.28
CA GLY A 111 -32.96 17.96 -7.54
C GLY A 111 -31.59 18.59 -7.29
N THR A 112 -31.28 19.74 -7.88
CA THR A 112 -30.07 20.49 -7.54
C THR A 112 -30.23 21.18 -6.19
N VAL A 113 -29.37 20.82 -5.24
CA VAL A 113 -29.38 21.39 -3.87
C VAL A 113 -28.48 22.61 -3.80
N THR A 114 -27.28 22.52 -4.39
CA THR A 114 -26.28 23.60 -4.37
C THR A 114 -25.39 23.53 -5.60
N MET A 115 -24.73 24.63 -5.93
CA MET A 115 -23.77 24.71 -7.02
C MET A 115 -22.59 25.57 -6.60
N GLU A 116 -21.40 25.17 -6.99
CA GLU A 116 -20.18 25.97 -6.87
C GLU A 116 -19.54 26.15 -8.27
N ALA A 117 -19.07 27.32 -8.56
CA ALA A 117 -18.29 27.59 -9.77
C ALA A 117 -16.80 27.55 -9.42
N TRP A 118 -16.07 26.67 -10.08
CA TRP A 118 -14.63 26.52 -9.93
C TRP A 118 -13.89 26.94 -11.21
N VAL A 119 -12.71 27.51 -11.04
CA VAL A 119 -11.86 27.88 -12.17
C VAL A 119 -10.58 27.05 -12.13
N ASN A 120 -10.30 26.37 -13.22
CA ASN A 120 -9.04 25.63 -13.39
C ASN A 120 -8.17 26.34 -14.44
N ARG A 121 -6.92 26.67 -14.07
CA ARG A 121 -5.95 27.33 -14.95
C ARG A 121 -4.57 26.71 -14.76
N GLY A 122 -3.87 26.51 -15.88
CA GLY A 122 -2.45 26.19 -15.86
C GLY A 122 -1.63 27.45 -15.65
N THR A 123 -0.62 27.36 -14.82
CA THR A 123 0.36 28.43 -14.55
C THR A 123 1.74 27.84 -14.33
N PHE A 124 2.73 28.67 -14.05
CA PHE A 124 4.06 28.28 -13.63
C PHE A 124 4.57 29.27 -12.59
N ARG A 125 5.39 28.77 -11.70
CA ARG A 125 6.06 29.60 -10.72
C ARG A 125 7.27 30.27 -11.36
N LEU A 126 7.39 31.58 -11.18
CA LEU A 126 8.62 32.31 -11.51
C LEU A 126 9.55 32.25 -10.28
N ARG A 127 10.74 31.69 -10.47
CA ARG A 127 11.74 31.62 -9.41
C ARG A 127 12.52 32.93 -9.31
N PRO A 128 13.20 33.17 -8.15
CA PRO A 128 14.01 34.39 -7.97
C PRO A 128 15.13 34.55 -9.00
N ASP A 129 15.61 33.46 -9.59
CA ASP A 129 16.62 33.44 -10.65
C ASP A 129 16.05 33.73 -12.07
N GLY A 130 14.76 34.01 -12.17
CA GLY A 130 14.06 34.28 -13.43
C GLY A 130 13.64 33.01 -14.20
N THR A 131 13.95 31.82 -13.70
CA THR A 131 13.52 30.56 -14.35
C THR A 131 12.08 30.21 -14.00
N GLN A 132 11.41 29.49 -14.91
CA GLN A 132 10.05 29.00 -14.69
C GLN A 132 10.06 27.57 -14.16
N SER A 133 9.09 27.26 -13.29
CA SER A 133 8.85 25.89 -12.86
C SER A 133 8.18 25.06 -13.97
N LYS A 134 7.98 23.76 -13.73
CA LYS A 134 7.00 22.98 -14.50
C LYS A 134 5.61 23.61 -14.39
N SER A 135 4.73 23.30 -15.34
CA SER A 135 3.34 23.75 -15.28
C SER A 135 2.66 23.26 -14.00
N ILE A 136 1.98 24.16 -13.34
CA ILE A 136 1.20 23.93 -12.11
C ILE A 136 -0.25 24.23 -12.44
N GLY A 137 -1.16 23.31 -12.12
CA GLY A 137 -2.59 23.56 -12.18
C GLY A 137 -3.05 24.33 -10.95
N ILE A 138 -3.69 25.47 -11.14
CA ILE A 138 -4.39 26.19 -10.07
C ILE A 138 -5.88 25.89 -10.18
N LEU A 139 -6.44 25.41 -9.09
CA LEU A 139 -7.88 25.24 -8.92
C LEU A 139 -8.37 26.31 -7.95
N ALA A 140 -9.08 27.29 -8.47
CA ALA A 140 -9.72 28.34 -7.66
C ALA A 140 -11.13 27.86 -7.27
N VAL A 141 -11.33 27.67 -5.98
CA VAL A 141 -12.59 27.26 -5.36
C VAL A 141 -13.01 28.34 -4.36
N PRO A 142 -14.30 28.46 -4.01
CA PRO A 142 -14.71 29.35 -2.92
C PRO A 142 -14.01 28.96 -1.61
N ALA A 143 -13.55 29.93 -0.84
CA ALA A 143 -12.89 29.65 0.44
C ALA A 143 -13.80 28.88 1.42
N THR A 144 -15.12 29.09 1.31
CA THR A 144 -16.16 28.41 2.10
C THR A 144 -16.69 27.13 1.45
N THR A 145 -15.95 26.59 0.46
CA THR A 145 -16.40 25.38 -0.26
C THR A 145 -16.70 24.22 0.70
N VAL A 146 -17.81 23.55 0.44
CA VAL A 146 -18.15 22.26 1.07
C VAL A 146 -17.94 21.09 0.12
N MET A 147 -17.74 21.38 -1.18
CA MET A 147 -17.59 20.37 -2.22
C MET A 147 -16.14 19.88 -2.40
N PHE A 148 -15.18 20.49 -1.71
CA PHE A 148 -13.78 20.10 -1.75
C PHE A 148 -13.16 20.15 -0.35
N GLN A 149 -12.81 18.98 0.18
CA GLN A 149 -12.31 18.81 1.55
C GLN A 149 -10.97 18.08 1.57
N PRO A 150 -9.87 18.75 1.18
CA PRO A 150 -8.56 18.11 1.20
C PRO A 150 -8.05 17.92 2.62
N LYS A 151 -7.32 16.84 2.84
CA LYS A 151 -6.63 16.60 4.10
C LYS A 151 -5.43 17.53 4.23
N MET A 152 -5.52 18.51 5.13
CA MET A 152 -4.40 19.39 5.43
C MET A 152 -3.30 18.62 6.17
N LEU A 153 -2.06 18.69 5.67
CA LEU A 153 -0.88 18.09 6.30
C LEU A 153 -0.15 19.10 7.18
N GLN A 154 -0.12 20.37 6.75
CA GLN A 154 0.48 21.52 7.46
C GLN A 154 -0.36 22.76 7.16
N GLY A 155 -0.32 23.74 8.06
CA GLY A 155 -1.06 24.98 7.90
C GLY A 155 -2.57 24.81 8.08
N ARG A 156 -3.34 25.65 7.39
CA ARG A 156 -4.81 25.67 7.45
C ARG A 156 -5.40 25.82 6.05
N TRP A 157 -6.70 25.59 5.92
CA TRP A 157 -7.47 25.92 4.72
C TRP A 157 -7.67 27.43 4.59
N LEU A 158 -8.00 27.87 3.38
CA LEU A 158 -8.28 29.28 3.08
C LEU A 158 -9.51 29.77 3.83
N THR A 159 -9.48 31.04 4.21
CA THR A 159 -10.61 31.78 4.77
C THR A 159 -11.02 32.90 3.81
N PRO A 160 -12.26 33.42 3.91
CA PRO A 160 -12.71 34.51 3.04
C PRO A 160 -11.89 35.80 3.16
N GLU A 161 -11.16 35.98 4.24
CA GLU A 161 -10.31 37.14 4.52
C GLU A 161 -8.93 37.03 3.90
N ASP A 162 -8.55 35.85 3.37
CA ASP A 162 -7.25 35.64 2.74
C ASP A 162 -7.23 36.23 1.33
N GLU A 163 -6.37 37.21 1.08
CA GLU A 163 -6.20 37.83 -0.23
C GLU A 163 -5.08 37.19 -1.06
N ASP A 164 -3.93 36.89 -0.44
CA ASP A 164 -2.71 36.40 -1.11
C ASP A 164 -2.27 35.03 -0.59
N ALA A 165 -3.20 34.19 -0.23
CA ALA A 165 -2.90 32.84 0.28
C ALA A 165 -3.21 31.75 -0.77
N VAL A 166 -2.39 30.71 -0.79
CA VAL A 166 -2.60 29.54 -1.63
C VAL A 166 -2.36 28.27 -0.81
N VAL A 167 -3.14 27.25 -1.06
CA VAL A 167 -2.90 25.89 -0.54
C VAL A 167 -2.22 25.10 -1.64
N VAL A 168 -1.07 24.51 -1.34
CA VAL A 168 -0.28 23.73 -2.29
C VAL A 168 -0.29 22.26 -1.94
N ASN A 169 -0.28 21.41 -2.94
CA ASN A 169 -0.14 19.96 -2.73
C ASN A 169 1.33 19.58 -2.54
N THR A 170 1.56 18.40 -2.01
CA THR A 170 2.92 17.87 -1.74
C THR A 170 3.78 17.73 -3.00
N GLU A 171 3.18 17.56 -4.17
CA GLU A 171 3.91 17.42 -5.43
C GLU A 171 4.55 18.75 -5.85
N VAL A 172 3.82 19.87 -5.69
CA VAL A 172 4.36 21.22 -5.94
C VAL A 172 5.54 21.51 -5.02
N ILE A 173 5.49 21.09 -3.75
CA ILE A 173 6.59 21.28 -2.78
C ILE A 173 7.79 20.42 -3.16
N LYS A 174 7.60 19.18 -3.59
CA LYS A 174 8.70 18.32 -4.07
C LYS A 174 9.43 18.90 -5.28
N ASP A 175 8.68 19.46 -6.24
CA ASP A 175 9.26 20.11 -7.42
C ASP A 175 9.88 21.50 -7.10
N ASN A 176 9.53 22.07 -5.96
CA ASN A 176 10.00 23.41 -5.52
C ASN A 176 10.40 23.38 -4.03
N PRO A 177 11.51 22.73 -3.66
CA PRO A 177 11.90 22.52 -2.26
C PRO A 177 12.30 23.80 -1.51
N ASP A 178 12.45 24.90 -2.22
CA ASP A 178 12.69 26.24 -1.66
C ASP A 178 11.41 26.93 -1.14
N MET A 179 10.23 26.37 -1.40
CA MET A 179 8.97 26.84 -0.81
C MET A 179 8.87 26.39 0.65
N LYS A 180 8.53 27.33 1.52
CA LYS A 180 8.24 27.09 2.93
C LYS A 180 6.77 27.36 3.19
N VAL A 181 6.16 26.49 4.01
CA VAL A 181 4.80 26.63 4.51
C VAL A 181 4.84 27.39 5.83
#